data_b8ea45c497d296c423d8e95528a421f2
#
_entry.id   b8ea45c497d296c423d8e95528a421f2
#
_cell.length_a   1.000
_cell.length_b   1.000
_cell.length_c   1.000
_cell.angle_alpha   90.00
_cell.angle_beta   90.00
_cell.angle_gamma   90.00
#
_symmetry.space_group_name_H-M   'P 1'
#
loop_
_entity.id
_entity.type
_entity.pdbx_description
1 polymer ?
#
loop_
_entity_poly.entity_id
_entity_poly.type
_entity_poly.pdbx_seq_one_letter_code
_entity_poly.pdbx_strand_id
1 'polypeptide(L)'
;VAVDEDGVLVGIMTSRGALRTEIYRPAVDPDGHLMIGTAIGINGNVAERARNALESGSDVLVMDTAHGHQDQMIRAIEIADEARTAFETKTGRRVSIVAGNIVTRSGTLDLLEAGADIIKVGGGPGSMCTTRMQTGVGRPQFSAVLECAEAAAEVDGAVWADGGVRHPRDVALALAAGAGSVMIGSWFAGTHESTGAMLIDHDGRMYKESFGMASARAVRHRTRERSAFERARAALFEEGISQSK
;
A
#
# COMPACT_ATOMS: atom_id res chain seq x y z
N VAL A 1 0.50 -31.82 15.28
CA VAL A 1 0.84 -31.16 16.56
C VAL A 1 2.35 -31.01 16.59
N ALA A 2 2.84 -29.81 16.82
CA ALA A 2 4.25 -29.53 17.06
C ALA A 2 4.46 -29.30 18.56
N VAL A 3 5.48 -29.94 19.10
CA VAL A 3 5.90 -29.81 20.51
C VAL A 3 7.38 -29.44 20.54
N ASP A 4 7.80 -28.73 21.57
CA ASP A 4 9.21 -28.47 21.83
C ASP A 4 9.93 -29.73 22.45
N GLU A 5 11.20 -29.57 22.83
CA GLU A 5 12.02 -30.62 23.41
C GLU A 5 11.48 -31.12 24.77
N ASP A 6 10.72 -30.29 25.48
CA ASP A 6 10.07 -30.63 26.76
C ASP A 6 8.66 -31.20 26.57
N GLY A 7 8.19 -31.39 25.32
CA GLY A 7 6.88 -31.93 25.00
C GLY A 7 5.73 -30.93 25.13
N VAL A 8 6.04 -29.62 25.28
CA VAL A 8 5.03 -28.57 25.37
C VAL A 8 4.51 -28.23 23.99
N LEU A 9 3.20 -28.04 23.85
CA LEU A 9 2.55 -27.69 22.60
C LEU A 9 3.00 -26.29 22.12
N VAL A 10 3.70 -26.21 21.01
CA VAL A 10 4.14 -24.95 20.38
C VAL A 10 3.35 -24.60 19.13
N GLY A 11 2.56 -25.55 18.59
CA GLY A 11 1.74 -25.26 17.44
C GLY A 11 1.01 -26.46 16.83
N ILE A 12 0.21 -26.18 15.82
CA ILE A 12 -0.48 -27.19 15.00
C ILE A 12 -0.14 -26.94 13.54
N MET A 13 0.30 -27.98 12.84
CA MET A 13 0.58 -27.93 11.42
C MET A 13 -0.25 -28.98 10.69
N THR A 14 -0.89 -28.59 9.59
CA THR A 14 -1.54 -29.53 8.66
C THR A 14 -0.58 -29.87 7.53
N SER A 15 -0.80 -31.02 6.86
CA SER A 15 0.00 -31.40 5.68
C SER A 15 0.00 -30.31 4.60
N ARG A 16 -1.14 -29.63 4.40
CA ARG A 16 -1.22 -28.48 3.49
C ARG A 16 -0.44 -27.27 4.00
N GLY A 17 -0.44 -27.03 5.30
CA GLY A 17 0.35 -25.97 5.93
C GLY A 17 1.84 -26.23 5.75
N ALA A 18 2.32 -27.44 6.02
CA ALA A 18 3.70 -27.83 5.83
C ALA A 18 4.16 -27.66 4.38
N LEU A 19 3.33 -28.10 3.40
CA LEU A 19 3.64 -27.92 1.99
C LEU A 19 3.73 -26.44 1.59
N ARG A 20 2.87 -25.58 2.16
CA ARG A 20 2.90 -24.14 1.91
C ARG A 20 4.15 -23.46 2.44
N THR A 21 4.67 -23.87 3.59
CA THR A 21 5.92 -23.31 4.15
C THR A 21 7.14 -23.61 3.29
N GLU A 22 7.12 -24.71 2.53
CA GLU A 22 8.16 -25.03 1.57
C GLU A 22 8.07 -24.21 0.27
N ILE A 23 6.82 -23.91 -0.18
CA ILE A 23 6.56 -23.26 -1.46
C ILE A 23 6.63 -21.72 -1.33
N TYR A 24 6.04 -21.18 -0.26
CA TYR A 24 5.91 -19.73 -0.09
C TYR A 24 7.00 -19.20 0.85
N ARG A 25 7.81 -18.28 0.31
CA ARG A 25 8.81 -17.56 1.09
C ARG A 25 8.26 -16.18 1.46
N PRO A 26 8.08 -15.87 2.75
CA PRO A 26 7.66 -14.53 3.16
C PRO A 26 8.75 -13.51 2.87
N ALA A 27 8.36 -12.26 2.58
CA ALA A 27 9.28 -11.13 2.54
C ALA A 27 9.66 -10.76 3.98
N VAL A 28 10.87 -11.05 4.36
CA VAL A 28 11.39 -10.77 5.70
C VAL A 28 12.63 -9.90 5.64
N ASP A 29 12.86 -9.15 6.71
CA ASP A 29 14.09 -8.40 6.94
C ASP A 29 15.26 -9.35 7.33
N PRO A 30 16.49 -8.84 7.50
CA PRO A 30 17.63 -9.66 7.91
C PRO A 30 17.46 -10.38 9.26
N ASP A 31 16.60 -9.89 10.13
CA ASP A 31 16.30 -10.45 11.46
C ASP A 31 15.14 -11.46 11.43
N GLY A 32 14.55 -11.71 10.25
CA GLY A 32 13.45 -12.64 10.04
C GLY A 32 12.06 -12.09 10.34
N HIS A 33 11.90 -10.79 10.56
CA HIS A 33 10.60 -10.15 10.71
C HIS A 33 9.96 -9.85 9.35
N LEU A 34 8.64 -9.85 9.27
CA LEU A 34 7.95 -9.46 8.05
C LEU A 34 8.26 -7.99 7.68
N MET A 35 8.63 -7.76 6.43
CA MET A 35 8.90 -6.40 5.94
C MET A 35 7.65 -5.52 6.01
N ILE A 36 7.84 -4.27 6.43
CA ILE A 36 6.78 -3.28 6.64
C ILE A 36 6.97 -2.07 5.73
N GLY A 37 5.90 -1.73 4.98
CA GLY A 37 5.80 -0.46 4.26
C GLY A 37 4.98 0.56 5.05
N THR A 38 5.51 1.78 5.21
CA THR A 38 4.79 2.88 5.88
C THR A 38 4.34 3.93 4.88
N ALA A 39 3.03 4.21 4.86
CA ALA A 39 2.46 5.24 4.01
C ALA A 39 2.79 6.65 4.54
N ILE A 40 3.30 7.50 3.65
CA ILE A 40 3.63 8.90 3.90
C ILE A 40 2.82 9.78 2.96
N GLY A 41 1.99 10.66 3.51
CA GLY A 41 1.28 11.64 2.70
C GLY A 41 2.20 12.78 2.23
N ILE A 42 1.90 13.33 1.07
CA ILE A 42 2.70 14.36 0.40
C ILE A 42 2.56 15.78 0.97
N ASN A 43 1.67 15.99 1.94
CA ASN A 43 1.40 17.31 2.55
C ASN A 43 1.99 17.40 3.96
N GLY A 44 2.28 18.62 4.41
CA GLY A 44 2.81 18.89 5.75
C GLY A 44 4.30 18.54 5.89
N ASN A 45 4.75 18.14 7.08
CA ASN A 45 6.16 17.84 7.34
C ASN A 45 6.55 16.43 6.87
N VAL A 46 6.84 16.30 5.58
CA VAL A 46 7.26 15.04 4.94
C VAL A 46 8.56 14.51 5.54
N ALA A 47 9.56 15.40 5.73
CA ALA A 47 10.87 15.03 6.25
C ALA A 47 10.80 14.38 7.66
N GLU A 48 9.99 14.94 8.55
CA GLU A 48 9.80 14.40 9.90
C GLU A 48 9.11 13.03 9.85
N ARG A 49 8.05 12.89 9.04
CA ARG A 49 7.34 11.61 8.89
C ARG A 49 8.21 10.53 8.29
N ALA A 50 9.03 10.87 7.28
CA ALA A 50 9.98 9.93 6.70
C ALA A 50 10.99 9.47 7.74
N ARG A 51 11.62 10.40 8.48
CA ARG A 51 12.56 10.04 9.57
C ARG A 51 11.91 9.16 10.62
N ASN A 52 10.72 9.53 11.11
CA ASN A 52 10.01 8.74 12.13
C ASN A 52 9.67 7.33 11.63
N ALA A 53 9.26 7.17 10.37
CA ALA A 53 9.00 5.86 9.78
C ALA A 53 10.29 5.02 9.71
N LEU A 54 11.39 5.59 9.25
CA LEU A 54 12.69 4.93 9.17
C LEU A 54 13.22 4.50 10.54
N GLU A 55 13.16 5.40 11.54
CA GLU A 55 13.57 5.13 12.92
C GLU A 55 12.67 4.10 13.63
N SER A 56 11.40 4.00 13.22
CA SER A 56 10.46 3.00 13.70
C SER A 56 10.61 1.63 13.03
N GLY A 57 11.54 1.48 12.09
CA GLY A 57 11.86 0.19 11.48
C GLY A 57 11.17 -0.10 10.14
N SER A 58 10.58 0.91 9.48
CA SER A 58 10.00 0.68 8.14
C SER A 58 11.06 0.24 7.13
N ASP A 59 10.71 -0.77 6.31
CA ASP A 59 11.54 -1.30 5.24
C ASP A 59 11.28 -0.61 3.91
N VAL A 60 10.09 0.00 3.80
CA VAL A 60 9.64 0.70 2.58
C VAL A 60 8.89 1.96 2.97
N LEU A 61 9.25 3.10 2.38
CA LEU A 61 8.48 4.33 2.44
C LEU A 61 7.52 4.40 1.26
N VAL A 62 6.23 4.56 1.51
CA VAL A 62 5.19 4.60 0.47
C VAL A 62 4.62 6.01 0.38
N MET A 63 5.07 6.78 -0.63
CA MET A 63 4.55 8.11 -0.94
C MET A 63 3.20 7.95 -1.65
N ASP A 64 2.11 8.07 -0.91
CA ASP A 64 0.77 7.68 -1.36
C ASP A 64 -0.20 8.84 -1.51
N THR A 65 -0.81 8.94 -2.70
CA THR A 65 -1.91 9.85 -3.02
C THR A 65 -2.78 9.28 -4.14
N ALA A 66 -4.01 9.78 -4.26
CA ALA A 66 -4.94 9.34 -5.30
C ALA A 66 -4.45 9.66 -6.73
N HIS A 67 -3.68 10.75 -6.90
CA HIS A 67 -3.05 11.17 -8.15
C HIS A 67 -1.60 11.59 -7.89
N GLY A 68 -0.66 10.71 -8.26
CA GLY A 68 0.77 10.90 -7.97
C GLY A 68 1.50 11.83 -8.93
N HIS A 69 1.05 11.97 -10.18
CA HIS A 69 1.73 12.79 -11.17
C HIS A 69 1.43 14.28 -10.94
N GLN A 70 2.06 14.87 -9.95
CA GLN A 70 1.91 16.27 -9.55
C GLN A 70 3.17 16.80 -8.86
N ASP A 71 3.45 18.10 -9.01
CA ASP A 71 4.64 18.76 -8.43
C ASP A 71 4.81 18.53 -6.93
N GLN A 72 3.71 18.46 -6.19
CA GLN A 72 3.76 18.22 -4.75
C GLN A 72 4.29 16.81 -4.41
N MET A 73 3.99 15.83 -5.26
CA MET A 73 4.53 14.47 -5.10
C MET A 73 6.04 14.46 -5.40
N ILE A 74 6.47 15.09 -6.48
CA ILE A 74 7.88 15.19 -6.87
C ILE A 74 8.69 15.77 -5.71
N ARG A 75 8.30 16.93 -5.20
CA ARG A 75 8.94 17.54 -4.03
C ARG A 75 8.92 16.65 -2.78
N ALA A 76 7.83 15.92 -2.56
CA ALA A 76 7.72 15.05 -1.40
C ALA A 76 8.64 13.83 -1.52
N ILE A 77 8.85 13.29 -2.72
CA ILE A 77 9.80 12.21 -2.99
C ILE A 77 11.23 12.69 -2.73
N GLU A 78 11.62 13.85 -3.28
CA GLU A 78 12.95 14.44 -3.06
C GLU A 78 13.26 14.60 -1.57
N ILE A 79 12.32 15.13 -0.79
CA ILE A 79 12.46 15.28 0.67
C ILE A 79 12.59 13.92 1.38
N ALA A 80 11.81 12.93 0.96
CA ALA A 80 11.87 11.58 1.53
C ALA A 80 13.18 10.88 1.18
N ASP A 81 13.69 11.11 -0.02
CA ASP A 81 14.97 10.55 -0.50
C ASP A 81 16.17 11.13 0.25
N GLU A 82 16.17 12.43 0.54
CA GLU A 82 17.19 13.05 1.41
C GLU A 82 17.17 12.39 2.82
N ALA A 83 15.99 12.18 3.40
CA ALA A 83 15.86 11.54 4.70
C ALA A 83 16.33 10.07 4.67
N ARG A 84 15.98 9.33 3.60
CA ARG A 84 16.41 7.95 3.36
C ARG A 84 17.94 7.87 3.24
N THR A 85 18.53 8.70 2.40
CA THR A 85 19.99 8.74 2.16
C THR A 85 20.76 8.99 3.46
N ALA A 86 20.32 9.93 4.28
CA ALA A 86 20.91 10.18 5.58
C ALA A 86 20.79 8.98 6.53
N PHE A 87 19.64 8.31 6.53
CA PHE A 87 19.40 7.11 7.34
C PHE A 87 20.27 5.93 6.88
N GLU A 88 20.32 5.65 5.57
CA GLU A 88 21.13 4.57 4.99
C GLU A 88 22.63 4.77 5.26
N THR A 89 23.11 6.01 5.14
CA THR A 89 24.51 6.38 5.45
C THR A 89 24.84 6.11 6.92
N LYS A 90 23.91 6.40 7.84
CA LYS A 90 24.09 6.22 9.28
C LYS A 90 24.01 4.75 9.71
N THR A 91 23.13 3.96 9.08
CA THR A 91 22.78 2.62 9.57
C THR A 91 23.28 1.48 8.70
N GLY A 92 23.63 1.75 7.44
CA GLY A 92 23.93 0.73 6.42
C GLY A 92 22.69 -0.03 5.91
N ARG A 93 21.49 0.26 6.44
CA ARG A 93 20.26 -0.43 6.08
C ARG A 93 19.61 0.25 4.87
N ARG A 94 19.35 -0.52 3.80
CA ARG A 94 18.69 -0.06 2.58
C ARG A 94 17.17 0.01 2.77
N VAL A 95 16.55 1.07 2.25
CA VAL A 95 15.12 1.30 2.31
C VAL A 95 14.61 1.78 0.94
N SER A 96 13.58 1.15 0.40
CA SER A 96 13.01 1.56 -0.89
C SER A 96 11.94 2.64 -0.72
N ILE A 97 11.85 3.53 -1.71
CA ILE A 97 10.76 4.50 -1.84
C ILE A 97 9.80 4.04 -2.94
N VAL A 98 8.55 3.83 -2.58
CA VAL A 98 7.43 3.58 -3.50
C VAL A 98 6.64 4.86 -3.65
N ALA A 99 6.30 5.27 -4.87
CA ALA A 99 5.50 6.47 -5.12
C ALA A 99 4.32 6.20 -6.06
N GLY A 100 3.18 6.85 -5.80
CA GLY A 100 1.97 6.73 -6.62
C GLY A 100 0.73 7.41 -6.00
N ASN A 101 -0.44 7.21 -6.62
CA ASN A 101 -0.67 6.32 -7.76
C ASN A 101 -0.59 7.08 -9.09
N ILE A 102 -0.11 6.38 -10.07
CA ILE A 102 -0.06 6.86 -11.46
C ILE A 102 -0.58 5.78 -12.42
N VAL A 103 -0.81 6.16 -13.69
CA VAL A 103 -1.29 5.24 -14.73
C VAL A 103 -0.69 5.51 -16.12
N THR A 104 0.38 6.32 -16.19
CA THR A 104 0.98 6.76 -17.45
C THR A 104 2.49 6.60 -17.46
N ARG A 105 3.05 6.42 -18.66
CA ARG A 105 4.49 6.38 -18.89
C ARG A 105 5.21 7.63 -18.34
N SER A 106 4.73 8.83 -18.69
CA SER A 106 5.36 10.08 -18.26
C SER A 106 5.42 10.19 -16.73
N GLY A 107 4.29 9.94 -16.05
CA GLY A 107 4.28 9.93 -14.59
C GLY A 107 5.21 8.89 -13.97
N THR A 108 5.41 7.73 -14.62
CA THR A 108 6.38 6.72 -14.18
C THR A 108 7.79 7.30 -14.19
N LEU A 109 8.21 7.86 -15.31
CA LEU A 109 9.57 8.40 -15.47
C LEU A 109 9.83 9.59 -14.55
N ASP A 110 8.89 10.53 -14.45
CA ASP A 110 9.02 11.72 -13.61
C ASP A 110 9.18 11.37 -12.11
N LEU A 111 8.43 10.38 -11.61
CA LEU A 111 8.55 9.97 -10.21
C LEU A 111 9.82 9.14 -9.93
N LEU A 112 10.29 8.33 -10.89
CA LEU A 112 11.58 7.63 -10.77
C LEU A 112 12.74 8.63 -10.81
N GLU A 113 12.71 9.63 -11.68
CA GLU A 113 13.71 10.69 -11.74
C GLU A 113 13.76 11.51 -10.44
N ALA A 114 12.62 11.69 -9.76
CA ALA A 114 12.53 12.37 -8.47
C ALA A 114 13.14 11.58 -7.30
N GLY A 115 13.50 10.30 -7.49
CA GLY A 115 14.15 9.45 -6.48
C GLY A 115 13.30 8.31 -5.93
N ALA A 116 12.14 8.02 -6.53
CA ALA A 116 11.42 6.78 -6.24
C ALA A 116 12.14 5.57 -6.86
N ASP A 117 12.12 4.43 -6.17
CA ASP A 117 12.64 3.16 -6.68
C ASP A 117 11.53 2.33 -7.35
N ILE A 118 10.31 2.49 -6.87
CA ILE A 118 9.16 1.68 -7.25
C ILE A 118 7.95 2.58 -7.50
N ILE A 119 7.25 2.32 -8.57
CA ILE A 119 6.04 3.06 -8.94
C ILE A 119 4.78 2.27 -8.62
N LYS A 120 3.88 2.86 -7.84
CA LYS A 120 2.60 2.26 -7.49
C LYS A 120 1.53 2.66 -8.51
N VAL A 121 1.06 1.66 -9.27
CA VAL A 121 0.19 1.85 -10.43
C VAL A 121 -1.26 1.48 -10.12
N GLY A 122 -2.17 2.43 -10.34
CA GLY A 122 -3.60 2.21 -10.21
C GLY A 122 -4.38 3.52 -10.13
N GLY A 123 -5.36 3.68 -10.99
CA GLY A 123 -6.29 4.81 -11.00
C GLY A 123 -7.70 4.38 -10.63
N GLY A 124 -8.03 4.30 -9.34
CA GLY A 124 -9.34 3.92 -8.83
C GLY A 124 -9.81 2.48 -9.11
N PRO A 125 -8.96 1.43 -9.22
CA PRO A 125 -9.42 0.07 -9.48
C PRO A 125 -9.91 -0.64 -8.23
N GLY A 126 -9.63 -0.11 -7.04
CA GLY A 126 -9.96 -0.73 -5.74
C GLY A 126 -11.47 -0.86 -5.50
N SER A 127 -11.88 -1.92 -4.80
CA SER A 127 -13.29 -2.21 -4.54
C SER A 127 -13.99 -1.17 -3.64
N MET A 128 -13.24 -0.42 -2.85
CA MET A 128 -13.73 0.62 -1.95
C MET A 128 -13.69 2.02 -2.57
N CYS A 129 -13.03 2.17 -3.73
CA CYS A 129 -12.85 3.45 -4.41
C CYS A 129 -14.01 3.73 -5.35
N THR A 130 -14.58 4.93 -5.28
CA THR A 130 -15.63 5.41 -6.18
C THR A 130 -15.14 6.50 -7.13
N THR A 131 -13.85 6.81 -7.14
CA THR A 131 -13.25 7.87 -7.98
C THR A 131 -13.68 7.76 -9.45
N ARG A 132 -13.60 6.57 -10.05
CA ARG A 132 -14.00 6.35 -11.45
C ARG A 132 -15.46 6.68 -11.70
N MET A 133 -16.35 6.38 -10.76
CA MET A 133 -17.77 6.65 -10.85
C MET A 133 -18.08 8.14 -10.66
N GLN A 134 -17.38 8.78 -9.73
CA GLN A 134 -17.61 10.19 -9.39
C GLN A 134 -16.96 11.16 -10.39
N THR A 135 -15.77 10.84 -10.89
CA THR A 135 -14.97 11.78 -11.69
C THR A 135 -14.83 11.38 -13.16
N GLY A 136 -15.17 10.12 -13.51
CA GLY A 136 -14.88 9.55 -14.83
C GLY A 136 -13.39 9.28 -15.08
N VAL A 137 -12.51 9.57 -14.09
CA VAL A 137 -11.06 9.38 -14.21
C VAL A 137 -10.68 7.96 -13.83
N GLY A 138 -9.89 7.32 -14.67
CA GLY A 138 -9.39 5.96 -14.43
C GLY A 138 -8.81 5.35 -15.70
N ARG A 139 -8.13 4.22 -15.50
CA ARG A 139 -7.58 3.42 -16.60
C ARG A 139 -7.74 1.93 -16.27
N PRO A 140 -8.00 1.05 -17.24
CA PRO A 140 -7.97 -0.39 -17.02
C PRO A 140 -6.63 -0.82 -16.44
N GLN A 141 -6.65 -1.58 -15.34
CA GLN A 141 -5.45 -1.87 -14.53
C GLN A 141 -4.36 -2.58 -15.32
N PHE A 142 -4.72 -3.59 -16.14
CA PHE A 142 -3.75 -4.34 -16.92
C PHE A 142 -2.94 -3.43 -17.87
N SER A 143 -3.64 -2.58 -18.65
CA SER A 143 -2.97 -1.68 -19.59
C SER A 143 -2.16 -0.58 -18.90
N ALA A 144 -2.58 -0.14 -17.70
CA ALA A 144 -1.81 0.82 -16.91
C ALA A 144 -0.50 0.19 -16.40
N VAL A 145 -0.59 -1.03 -15.86
CA VAL A 145 0.59 -1.77 -15.35
C VAL A 145 1.57 -2.05 -16.49
N LEU A 146 1.08 -2.53 -17.63
CA LEU A 146 1.93 -2.84 -18.79
C LEU A 146 2.74 -1.62 -19.25
N GLU A 147 2.08 -0.48 -19.49
CA GLU A 147 2.75 0.75 -19.93
C GLU A 147 3.75 1.28 -18.88
N CYS A 148 3.35 1.29 -17.61
CA CYS A 148 4.21 1.78 -16.55
C CYS A 148 5.41 0.84 -16.30
N ALA A 149 5.22 -0.48 -16.41
CA ALA A 149 6.30 -1.45 -16.26
C ALA A 149 7.32 -1.36 -17.41
N GLU A 150 6.84 -1.18 -18.65
CA GLU A 150 7.72 -0.92 -19.80
C GLU A 150 8.56 0.36 -19.58
N ALA A 151 7.92 1.44 -19.12
CA ALA A 151 8.61 2.69 -18.83
C ALA A 151 9.63 2.56 -17.68
N ALA A 152 9.25 1.89 -16.59
CA ALA A 152 10.13 1.69 -15.44
C ALA A 152 11.38 0.87 -15.78
N ALA A 153 11.23 -0.15 -16.65
CA ALA A 153 12.34 -1.00 -17.09
C ALA A 153 13.41 -0.25 -17.88
N GLU A 154 13.11 0.90 -18.48
CA GLU A 154 14.08 1.71 -19.20
C GLU A 154 15.11 2.41 -18.30
N VAL A 155 14.75 2.56 -17.01
CA VAL A 155 15.55 3.29 -16.00
C VAL A 155 15.79 2.46 -14.73
N ASP A 156 15.79 1.13 -14.84
CA ASP A 156 16.00 0.19 -13.74
C ASP A 156 15.00 0.33 -12.57
N GLY A 157 13.83 0.92 -12.83
CA GLY A 157 12.75 1.05 -11.86
C GLY A 157 11.84 -0.19 -11.81
N ALA A 158 11.02 -0.28 -10.78
CA ALA A 158 10.06 -1.35 -10.61
C ALA A 158 8.62 -0.83 -10.48
N VAL A 159 7.63 -1.73 -10.62
CA VAL A 159 6.21 -1.39 -10.52
C VAL A 159 5.50 -2.29 -9.51
N TRP A 160 4.67 -1.70 -8.66
CA TRP A 160 3.65 -2.38 -7.87
C TRP A 160 2.26 -2.11 -8.49
N ALA A 161 1.51 -3.17 -8.78
CA ALA A 161 0.13 -3.05 -9.22
C ALA A 161 -0.79 -2.90 -8.00
N ASP A 162 -1.49 -1.77 -7.89
CA ASP A 162 -2.32 -1.44 -6.74
C ASP A 162 -3.81 -1.47 -7.06
N GLY A 163 -4.52 -2.40 -6.42
CA GLY A 163 -5.96 -2.52 -6.49
C GLY A 163 -6.51 -3.31 -7.69
N GLY A 164 -7.82 -3.52 -7.69
CA GLY A 164 -8.53 -4.26 -8.74
C GLY A 164 -8.46 -5.77 -8.62
N VAL A 165 -7.82 -6.31 -7.59
CA VAL A 165 -7.66 -7.75 -7.37
C VAL A 165 -8.93 -8.34 -6.75
N ARG A 166 -9.64 -9.14 -7.52
CA ARG A 166 -10.84 -9.89 -7.11
C ARG A 166 -10.60 -11.39 -7.08
N HIS A 167 -9.77 -11.89 -7.99
CA HIS A 167 -9.47 -13.30 -8.19
C HIS A 167 -7.96 -13.52 -8.33
N PRO A 168 -7.44 -14.75 -8.08
CA PRO A 168 -6.03 -15.07 -8.28
C PRO A 168 -5.49 -14.76 -9.69
N ARG A 169 -6.34 -14.87 -10.72
CA ARG A 169 -5.97 -14.49 -12.09
C ARG A 169 -5.57 -13.02 -12.23
N ASP A 170 -6.14 -12.13 -11.41
CA ASP A 170 -5.84 -10.70 -11.48
C ASP A 170 -4.41 -10.43 -11.00
N VAL A 171 -3.93 -11.21 -10.00
CA VAL A 171 -2.53 -11.22 -9.59
C VAL A 171 -1.63 -11.72 -10.72
N ALA A 172 -1.99 -12.87 -11.32
CA ALA A 172 -1.20 -13.45 -12.42
C ALA A 172 -1.10 -12.49 -13.60
N LEU A 173 -2.20 -11.82 -13.96
CA LEU A 173 -2.21 -10.83 -15.04
C LEU A 173 -1.36 -9.59 -14.72
N ALA A 174 -1.38 -9.09 -13.48
CA ALA A 174 -0.54 -7.98 -13.07
C ALA A 174 0.95 -8.32 -13.15
N LEU A 175 1.34 -9.51 -12.68
CA LEU A 175 2.72 -10.00 -12.80
C LEU A 175 3.12 -10.22 -14.26
N ALA A 176 2.23 -10.79 -15.09
CA ALA A 176 2.47 -10.96 -16.52
C ALA A 176 2.60 -9.63 -17.27
N ALA A 177 1.96 -8.55 -16.78
CA ALA A 177 2.10 -7.20 -17.30
C ALA A 177 3.40 -6.50 -16.84
N GLY A 178 4.25 -7.17 -16.06
CA GLY A 178 5.55 -6.65 -15.62
C GLY A 178 5.58 -6.06 -14.21
N ALA A 179 4.50 -6.16 -13.42
CA ALA A 179 4.56 -5.77 -12.02
C ALA A 179 5.49 -6.70 -11.22
N GLY A 180 6.36 -6.16 -10.39
CA GLY A 180 7.18 -6.91 -9.44
C GLY A 180 6.42 -7.36 -8.20
N SER A 181 5.35 -6.64 -7.85
CA SER A 181 4.47 -6.96 -6.72
C SER A 181 3.05 -6.46 -6.94
N VAL A 182 2.10 -7.02 -6.18
CA VAL A 182 0.69 -6.65 -6.25
C VAL A 182 0.18 -6.27 -4.86
N MET A 183 -0.37 -5.07 -4.73
CA MET A 183 -0.98 -4.59 -3.50
C MET A 183 -2.43 -5.05 -3.42
N ILE A 184 -2.75 -5.82 -2.38
CA ILE A 184 -4.06 -6.44 -2.19
C ILE A 184 -4.64 -5.97 -0.86
N GLY A 185 -5.76 -5.26 -0.89
CA GLY A 185 -6.47 -4.79 0.30
C GLY A 185 -7.63 -5.69 0.70
N SER A 186 -8.58 -5.90 -0.22
CA SER A 186 -9.88 -6.50 0.09
C SER A 186 -9.82 -7.95 0.58
N TRP A 187 -8.84 -8.75 0.15
CA TRP A 187 -8.70 -10.14 0.61
C TRP A 187 -8.28 -10.23 2.06
N PHE A 188 -7.53 -9.23 2.55
CA PHE A 188 -6.98 -9.23 3.90
C PHE A 188 -7.77 -8.38 4.88
N ALA A 189 -8.72 -7.55 4.40
CA ALA A 189 -9.47 -6.62 5.24
C ALA A 189 -10.27 -7.29 6.38
N GLY A 190 -10.75 -8.53 6.15
CA GLY A 190 -11.50 -9.32 7.13
C GLY A 190 -10.67 -10.29 7.97
N THR A 191 -9.34 -10.36 7.77
CA THR A 191 -8.50 -11.28 8.53
C THR A 191 -8.32 -10.84 9.99
N HIS A 192 -7.95 -11.76 10.87
CA HIS A 192 -7.71 -11.43 12.28
C HIS A 192 -6.57 -10.42 12.44
N GLU A 193 -5.54 -10.50 11.61
CA GLU A 193 -4.35 -9.65 11.62
C GLU A 193 -4.61 -8.23 11.13
N SER A 194 -5.66 -8.01 10.33
CA SER A 194 -5.99 -6.67 9.86
C SER A 194 -6.44 -5.76 11.00
N THR A 195 -6.24 -4.47 10.85
CA THR A 195 -6.70 -3.46 11.83
C THR A 195 -8.22 -3.39 11.89
N GLY A 196 -8.76 -2.85 12.98
CA GLY A 196 -10.18 -2.69 13.23
C GLY A 196 -10.75 -3.73 14.21
N ALA A 197 -11.81 -3.35 14.88
CA ALA A 197 -12.49 -4.23 15.83
C ALA A 197 -13.22 -5.36 15.11
N MET A 198 -13.16 -6.57 15.68
CA MET A 198 -14.01 -7.67 15.28
C MET A 198 -15.43 -7.41 15.82
N LEU A 199 -16.41 -7.46 14.95
CA LEU A 199 -17.82 -7.27 15.24
C LEU A 199 -18.58 -8.57 14.99
N ILE A 200 -19.75 -8.71 15.61
CA ILE A 200 -20.64 -9.87 15.44
C ILE A 200 -21.98 -9.34 14.96
N ASP A 201 -22.50 -9.88 13.88
CA ASP A 201 -23.84 -9.55 13.39
C ASP A 201 -24.95 -10.29 14.14
N HIS A 202 -26.20 -10.02 13.78
CA HIS A 202 -27.37 -10.65 14.40
C HIS A 202 -27.48 -12.17 14.15
N ASP A 203 -26.77 -12.69 13.14
CA ASP A 203 -26.70 -14.12 12.85
C ASP A 203 -25.49 -14.81 13.53
N GLY A 204 -24.73 -14.06 14.35
CA GLY A 204 -23.55 -14.55 15.05
C GLY A 204 -22.30 -14.65 14.18
N ARG A 205 -22.29 -14.05 12.97
CA ARG A 205 -21.13 -14.05 12.08
C ARG A 205 -20.17 -12.92 12.45
N MET A 206 -18.90 -13.27 12.53
CA MET A 206 -17.84 -12.28 12.74
C MET A 206 -17.53 -11.52 11.45
N TYR A 207 -17.35 -10.22 11.59
CA TYR A 207 -16.96 -9.34 10.47
C TYR A 207 -16.14 -8.16 10.95
N LYS A 208 -15.44 -7.50 10.03
CA LYS A 208 -14.80 -6.19 10.23
C LYS A 208 -15.37 -5.16 9.28
N GLU A 209 -15.50 -3.93 9.76
CA GLU A 209 -15.85 -2.82 8.88
C GLU A 209 -14.59 -2.35 8.12
N SER A 210 -14.67 -2.35 6.80
CA SER A 210 -13.65 -1.80 5.92
C SER A 210 -14.19 -0.56 5.21
N PHE A 211 -13.38 0.48 5.11
CA PHE A 211 -13.79 1.74 4.48
C PHE A 211 -12.63 2.34 3.69
N GLY A 212 -12.95 2.97 2.55
CA GLY A 212 -11.97 3.63 1.71
C GLY A 212 -11.37 4.86 2.39
N MET A 213 -10.12 5.18 2.07
CA MET A 213 -9.41 6.33 2.65
C MET A 213 -10.02 7.69 2.32
N ALA A 214 -10.78 7.79 1.23
CA ALA A 214 -11.53 8.98 0.84
C ALA A 214 -13.02 8.94 1.25
N SER A 215 -13.46 7.92 1.99
CA SER A 215 -14.81 7.85 2.55
C SER A 215 -15.03 8.92 3.63
N ALA A 216 -16.29 9.35 3.84
CA ALA A 216 -16.65 10.31 4.89
C ALA A 216 -16.13 9.88 6.27
N ARG A 217 -16.15 8.57 6.56
CA ARG A 217 -15.65 8.01 7.82
C ARG A 217 -14.14 8.22 7.99
N ALA A 218 -13.35 7.87 6.98
CA ALA A 218 -11.88 8.06 7.00
C ALA A 218 -11.51 9.55 7.06
N VAL A 219 -12.22 10.40 6.30
CA VAL A 219 -12.01 11.85 6.31
C VAL A 219 -12.31 12.44 7.69
N ARG A 220 -13.42 12.10 8.31
CA ARG A 220 -13.76 12.55 9.68
C ARG A 220 -12.68 12.14 10.69
N HIS A 221 -12.20 10.91 10.62
CA HIS A 221 -11.21 10.40 11.55
C HIS A 221 -9.86 11.16 11.43
N ARG A 222 -9.33 11.32 10.22
CA ARG A 222 -8.03 11.98 10.00
C ARG A 222 -8.06 13.50 10.16
N THR A 223 -9.26 14.12 10.14
CA THR A 223 -9.44 15.57 10.32
C THR A 223 -9.98 15.97 11.67
N ARG A 224 -10.11 15.03 12.63
CA ARG A 224 -10.75 15.25 13.94
C ARG A 224 -10.14 16.42 14.73
N GLU A 225 -8.84 16.67 14.55
CA GLU A 225 -8.09 17.72 15.25
C GLU A 225 -8.07 19.06 14.49
N ARG A 226 -8.65 19.11 13.28
CA ARG A 226 -8.74 20.32 12.49
C ARG A 226 -9.93 21.18 12.87
N SER A 227 -9.93 22.45 12.44
CA SER A 227 -11.05 23.38 12.61
C SER A 227 -12.34 22.85 11.96
N ALA A 228 -13.51 23.32 12.40
CA ALA A 228 -14.80 22.94 11.83
C ALA A 228 -14.89 23.23 10.32
N PHE A 229 -14.33 24.35 9.86
CA PHE A 229 -14.29 24.74 8.46
C PHE A 229 -13.43 23.78 7.65
N GLU A 230 -12.23 23.47 8.12
CA GLU A 230 -11.32 22.53 7.42
C GLU A 230 -11.89 21.11 7.36
N ARG A 231 -12.58 20.66 8.41
CA ARG A 231 -13.30 19.38 8.40
C ARG A 231 -14.42 19.37 7.35
N ALA A 232 -15.24 20.42 7.31
CA ALA A 232 -16.32 20.55 6.33
C ALA A 232 -15.78 20.59 4.89
N ARG A 233 -14.70 21.36 4.65
CA ARG A 233 -14.03 21.43 3.36
C ARG A 233 -13.45 20.08 2.93
N ALA A 234 -12.82 19.34 3.84
CA ALA A 234 -12.25 18.03 3.56
C ALA A 234 -13.31 16.96 3.28
N ALA A 235 -14.53 17.12 3.81
CA ALA A 235 -15.66 16.20 3.64
C ALA A 235 -16.59 16.61 2.48
N LEU A 236 -16.25 17.64 1.71
CA LEU A 236 -17.14 18.17 0.66
C LEU A 236 -17.43 17.16 -0.46
N PHE A 237 -16.43 16.33 -0.78
CA PHE A 237 -16.54 15.28 -1.80
C PHE A 237 -16.13 13.93 -1.23
N GLU A 238 -17.03 12.97 -1.26
CA GLU A 238 -16.80 11.61 -0.80
C GLU A 238 -16.48 10.68 -1.98
N GLU A 239 -15.31 10.04 -1.94
CA GLU A 239 -14.83 9.14 -3.01
C GLU A 239 -14.57 7.72 -2.49
N GLY A 240 -15.37 7.22 -1.60
CA GLY A 240 -15.18 5.88 -1.07
C GLY A 240 -16.41 5.37 -0.35
N ILE A 241 -16.50 4.05 -0.25
CA ILE A 241 -17.59 3.36 0.44
C ILE A 241 -17.09 2.61 1.68
N SER A 242 -18.01 2.24 2.55
CA SER A 242 -17.78 1.35 3.69
C SER A 242 -18.49 0.03 3.45
N GLN A 243 -17.84 -1.08 3.79
CA GLN A 243 -18.39 -2.44 3.65
C GLN A 243 -18.01 -3.31 4.85
N SER A 244 -18.84 -4.30 5.17
CA SER A 244 -18.47 -5.40 6.07
C SER A 244 -17.63 -6.44 5.33
N LYS A 245 -16.57 -6.94 5.94
CA LYS A 245 -15.62 -7.92 5.42
C LYS A 245 -15.36 -9.04 6.44
#